data_28e8d95e2f0e195d1262850d91f6dfaa
#
_entry.id   28e8d95e2f0e195d1262850d91f6dfaa
#
_cell.length_a   1.000
_cell.length_b   1.000
_cell.length_c   1.000
_cell.angle_alpha   90.00
_cell.angle_beta   90.00
_cell.angle_gamma   90.00
#
_symmetry.space_group_name_H-M   'P 1'
#
loop_
_entity.id
_entity.type
_entity.pdbx_description
1 polymer ?
#
loop_
_entity_poly.entity_id
_entity_poly.type
_entity_poly.pdbx_seq_one_letter_code
_entity_poly.pdbx_strand_id
1 'polypeptide(L)'
;MDMKQRYLTAAVVALIVGGASESQIFDQFIKEKEGNFTTAYQDAGGIWTVCQGVTRIDGRAVKPREKLTEAQCARLNAIERDKAIAWVKKHVPVSLTPPQIAGIASFCPYNIGAGKCFSSTFYRKLQAGDIEGACKEIPRWVFDGGKDCRKTQGQPGGCYGQVIRRNQEAELLCWELMQVNTTWTTL
;
A
#
# COMPACT_ATOMS: atom_id res chain seq x y z
N MET A 1 6.58 -4.65 -15.20
CA MET A 1 7.54 -4.38 -14.10
C MET A 1 8.83 -5.08 -14.44
N ASP A 2 9.95 -4.37 -14.47
CA ASP A 2 11.26 -5.00 -14.56
C ASP A 2 11.59 -5.57 -13.18
N MET A 3 11.62 -6.90 -13.07
CA MET A 3 11.89 -7.61 -11.79
C MET A 3 13.31 -7.39 -11.26
N LYS A 4 14.19 -6.77 -12.04
CA LYS A 4 15.56 -6.39 -11.61
C LYS A 4 15.59 -5.04 -10.90
N GLN A 5 14.58 -4.19 -11.08
CA GLN A 5 14.56 -2.85 -10.48
C GLN A 5 13.95 -2.92 -9.08
N ARG A 6 14.67 -2.38 -8.09
CA ARG A 6 14.20 -2.25 -6.70
C ARG A 6 13.60 -0.88 -6.47
N TYR A 7 12.44 -0.85 -5.85
CA TYR A 7 11.66 0.36 -5.57
C TYR A 7 11.48 0.59 -4.06
N LEU A 8 11.54 -0.48 -3.25
CA LEU A 8 11.40 -0.38 -1.80
C LEU A 8 12.58 0.37 -1.19
N THR A 9 12.32 1.11 -0.12
CA THR A 9 13.35 1.78 0.67
C THR A 9 14.19 0.78 1.44
N ALA A 10 15.40 1.17 1.83
CA ALA A 10 16.26 0.35 2.66
C ALA A 10 15.61 -0.01 4.01
N ALA A 11 14.78 0.89 4.56
CA ALA A 11 14.07 0.65 5.82
C ALA A 11 13.04 -0.49 5.70
N VAL A 12 12.23 -0.50 4.64
CA VAL A 12 11.27 -1.58 4.39
C VAL A 12 12.00 -2.89 4.10
N VAL A 13 13.05 -2.86 3.28
CA VAL A 13 13.86 -4.04 2.96
C VAL A 13 14.49 -4.64 4.23
N ALA A 14 15.04 -3.81 5.12
CA ALA A 14 15.65 -4.26 6.37
C ALA A 14 14.63 -4.97 7.28
N LEU A 15 13.38 -4.47 7.35
CA LEU A 15 12.30 -5.14 8.08
C LEU A 15 11.98 -6.51 7.49
N ILE A 16 11.86 -6.61 6.17
CA ILE A 16 11.54 -7.89 5.51
C ILE A 16 12.65 -8.91 5.74
N VAL A 17 13.92 -8.53 5.52
CA VAL A 17 15.07 -9.40 5.71
C VAL A 17 15.25 -9.79 7.18
N GLY A 18 14.91 -8.89 8.10
CA GLY A 18 14.92 -9.12 9.55
C GLY A 18 13.75 -9.98 10.05
N GLY A 19 12.85 -10.44 9.18
CA GLY A 19 11.72 -11.29 9.57
C GLY A 19 10.59 -10.57 10.31
N ALA A 20 10.42 -9.26 10.04
CA ALA A 20 9.36 -8.47 10.66
C ALA A 20 7.96 -8.97 10.24
N SER A 21 6.98 -8.74 11.12
CA SER A 21 5.58 -9.06 10.84
C SER A 21 5.00 -8.17 9.72
N GLU A 22 3.89 -8.64 9.13
CA GLU A 22 3.14 -7.86 8.15
C GLU A 22 2.70 -6.48 8.67
N SER A 23 2.39 -6.38 9.96
CA SER A 23 2.02 -5.11 10.59
C SER A 23 3.18 -4.12 10.63
N GLN A 24 4.38 -4.58 10.99
CA GLN A 24 5.58 -3.73 11.04
C GLN A 24 5.99 -3.27 9.63
N ILE A 25 5.93 -4.16 8.64
CA ILE A 25 6.22 -3.83 7.24
C ILE A 25 5.21 -2.82 6.70
N PHE A 26 3.91 -3.05 6.96
CA PHE A 26 2.84 -2.16 6.54
C PHE A 26 2.99 -0.76 7.17
N ASP A 27 3.20 -0.68 8.50
CA ASP A 27 3.34 0.60 9.21
C ASP A 27 4.51 1.42 8.66
N GLN A 28 5.68 0.81 8.45
CA GLN A 28 6.83 1.49 7.85
C GLN A 28 6.50 1.96 6.43
N PHE A 29 5.90 1.09 5.63
CA PHE A 29 5.55 1.41 4.25
C PHE A 29 4.56 2.57 4.16
N ILE A 30 3.46 2.55 4.94
CA ILE A 30 2.45 3.61 4.92
C ILE A 30 3.00 4.93 5.49
N LYS A 31 3.82 4.88 6.54
CA LYS A 31 4.50 6.07 7.08
C LYS A 31 5.28 6.83 6.00
N GLU A 32 5.93 6.11 5.09
CA GLU A 32 6.69 6.69 3.98
C GLU A 32 5.80 7.31 2.88
N LYS A 33 4.53 6.88 2.79
CA LYS A 33 3.60 7.35 1.74
C LYS A 33 2.69 8.48 2.17
N GLU A 34 2.12 8.35 3.37
CA GLU A 34 1.04 9.25 3.81
C GLU A 34 1.55 10.38 4.73
N GLY A 35 2.78 10.27 5.27
CA GLY A 35 3.20 11.10 6.38
C GLY A 35 2.39 10.79 7.65
N ASN A 36 2.44 11.69 8.64
CA ASN A 36 1.61 11.59 9.86
C ASN A 36 1.21 13.00 10.29
N PHE A 37 0.01 13.44 9.94
CA PHE A 37 -0.47 14.80 10.18
C PHE A 37 -1.38 14.81 11.41
N THR A 38 -0.89 15.33 12.53
CA THR A 38 -1.67 15.44 13.78
C THR A 38 -2.75 16.52 13.75
N THR A 39 -2.72 17.41 12.77
CA THR A 39 -3.77 18.42 12.51
C THR A 39 -4.52 18.04 11.23
N ALA A 40 -5.84 17.98 11.31
CA ALA A 40 -6.68 17.63 10.17
C ALA A 40 -6.51 18.64 9.01
N TYR A 41 -6.43 18.09 7.81
CA TYR A 41 -6.35 18.81 6.53
C TYR A 41 -7.41 18.27 5.56
N GLN A 42 -7.68 18.98 4.49
CA GLN A 42 -8.49 18.46 3.40
C GLN A 42 -7.59 17.75 2.38
N ASP A 43 -7.96 16.51 2.04
CA ASP A 43 -7.31 15.78 0.95
C ASP A 43 -7.71 16.35 -0.43
N ALA A 44 -7.18 15.76 -1.51
CA ALA A 44 -7.48 16.17 -2.88
C ALA A 44 -8.98 16.03 -3.25
N GLY A 45 -9.73 15.21 -2.52
CA GLY A 45 -11.18 15.03 -2.66
C GLY A 45 -11.99 15.99 -1.78
N GLY A 46 -11.35 16.89 -1.01
CA GLY A 46 -12.00 17.80 -0.08
C GLY A 46 -12.47 17.13 1.23
N ILE A 47 -12.03 15.90 1.51
CA ILE A 47 -12.41 15.16 2.71
C ILE A 47 -11.44 15.53 3.86
N TRP A 48 -12.00 15.84 5.04
CA TRP A 48 -11.18 16.08 6.22
C TRP A 48 -10.50 14.79 6.68
N THR A 49 -9.19 14.85 6.74
CA THR A 49 -8.28 13.72 6.93
C THR A 49 -7.24 14.08 8.00
N VAL A 50 -6.83 13.11 8.82
CA VAL A 50 -5.83 13.29 9.88
C VAL A 50 -4.94 12.04 9.95
N CYS A 51 -3.81 12.12 10.63
CA CYS A 51 -2.85 11.03 10.81
C CYS A 51 -2.33 10.50 9.46
N GLN A 52 -2.42 9.22 9.20
CA GLN A 52 -2.01 8.57 7.94
C GLN A 52 -3.25 8.27 7.06
N GLY A 53 -3.99 9.31 6.67
CA GLY A 53 -5.15 9.13 5.79
C GLY A 53 -6.46 8.79 6.51
N VAL A 54 -6.53 8.94 7.84
CA VAL A 54 -7.73 8.63 8.62
C VAL A 54 -8.81 9.69 8.37
N THR A 55 -9.98 9.27 7.90
CA THR A 55 -11.14 10.13 7.61
C THR A 55 -12.25 10.01 8.65
N ARG A 56 -12.18 8.98 9.52
CA ARG A 56 -13.16 8.73 10.58
C ARG A 56 -12.48 8.39 11.91
N ILE A 57 -12.96 8.99 13.00
CA ILE A 57 -12.51 8.74 14.36
C ILE A 57 -13.69 8.16 15.14
N ASP A 58 -13.55 6.91 15.61
CA ASP A 58 -14.59 6.20 16.37
C ASP A 58 -16.00 6.30 15.71
N GLY A 59 -16.03 6.13 14.36
CA GLY A 59 -17.26 6.13 13.54
C GLY A 59 -17.72 7.51 13.05
N ARG A 60 -17.29 8.61 13.65
CA ARG A 60 -17.61 9.98 13.18
C ARG A 60 -16.60 10.49 12.15
N ALA A 61 -17.00 11.39 11.29
CA ALA A 61 -16.09 12.10 10.38
C ALA A 61 -15.10 12.96 11.16
N VAL A 62 -13.89 13.11 10.63
CA VAL A 62 -12.89 14.07 11.11
C VAL A 62 -13.45 15.48 10.96
N LYS A 63 -13.29 16.31 12.00
CA LYS A 63 -13.74 17.71 11.99
C LYS A 63 -12.69 18.63 11.37
N PRO A 64 -13.11 19.79 10.80
CA PRO A 64 -12.18 20.80 10.35
C PRO A 64 -11.17 21.21 11.44
N ARG A 65 -9.90 21.22 11.10
CA ARG A 65 -8.80 21.64 11.99
C ARG A 65 -8.69 20.87 13.31
N GLU A 66 -9.28 19.66 13.38
CA GLU A 66 -9.17 18.79 14.55
C GLU A 66 -7.69 18.45 14.80
N LYS A 67 -7.27 18.53 16.06
CA LYS A 67 -5.91 18.21 16.47
C LYS A 67 -5.91 16.97 17.33
N LEU A 68 -5.01 16.04 17.01
CA LEU A 68 -4.77 14.82 17.76
C LEU A 68 -3.34 14.80 18.29
N THR A 69 -3.10 13.99 19.31
CA THR A 69 -1.74 13.68 19.76
C THR A 69 -1.14 12.60 18.86
N GLU A 70 0.20 12.46 18.88
CA GLU A 70 0.88 11.35 18.21
C GLU A 70 0.37 9.98 18.69
N ALA A 71 0.10 9.82 19.99
CA ALA A 71 -0.45 8.59 20.54
C ALA A 71 -1.88 8.28 20.02
N GLN A 72 -2.71 9.31 19.84
CA GLN A 72 -4.04 9.13 19.24
C GLN A 72 -3.92 8.74 17.77
N CYS A 73 -3.02 9.38 17.01
CA CYS A 73 -2.74 8.99 15.63
C CYS A 73 -2.20 7.55 15.54
N ALA A 74 -1.27 7.16 16.39
CA ALA A 74 -0.75 5.80 16.41
C ALA A 74 -1.86 4.75 16.62
N ARG A 75 -2.80 5.02 17.56
CA ARG A 75 -3.98 4.15 17.78
C ARG A 75 -4.86 4.05 16.53
N LEU A 76 -5.16 5.18 15.91
CA LEU A 76 -6.04 5.21 14.74
C LEU A 76 -5.40 4.54 13.51
N ASN A 77 -4.12 4.82 13.28
CA ASN A 77 -3.35 4.18 12.20
C ASN A 77 -3.32 2.65 12.38
N ALA A 78 -3.11 2.17 13.63
CA ALA A 78 -3.13 0.75 13.93
C ALA A 78 -4.51 0.12 13.64
N ILE A 79 -5.61 0.80 13.93
CA ILE A 79 -6.98 0.32 13.62
C ILE A 79 -7.15 0.17 12.09
N GLU A 80 -6.75 1.16 11.30
CA GLU A 80 -6.88 1.10 9.83
C GLU A 80 -5.95 0.02 9.22
N ARG A 81 -4.71 -0.11 9.71
CA ARG A 81 -3.80 -1.21 9.38
C ARG A 81 -4.46 -2.57 9.65
N ASP A 82 -4.94 -2.78 10.86
CA ASP A 82 -5.49 -4.07 11.29
C ASP A 82 -6.74 -4.45 10.48
N LYS A 83 -7.59 -3.49 10.14
CA LYS A 83 -8.70 -3.69 9.20
C LYS A 83 -8.21 -4.13 7.82
N ALA A 84 -7.18 -3.48 7.29
CA ALA A 84 -6.65 -3.82 5.97
C ALA A 84 -6.00 -5.22 5.95
N ILE A 85 -5.23 -5.58 6.97
CA ILE A 85 -4.61 -6.90 7.12
C ILE A 85 -5.68 -7.98 7.31
N ALA A 86 -6.67 -7.73 8.18
CA ALA A 86 -7.78 -8.66 8.40
C ALA A 86 -8.58 -8.91 7.12
N TRP A 87 -8.78 -7.86 6.31
CA TRP A 87 -9.41 -8.00 5.00
C TRP A 87 -8.63 -8.97 4.10
N VAL A 88 -7.30 -8.84 4.01
CA VAL A 88 -6.46 -9.75 3.21
C VAL A 88 -6.61 -11.18 3.70
N LYS A 89 -6.43 -11.41 5.00
CA LYS A 89 -6.53 -12.75 5.62
C LYS A 89 -7.89 -13.41 5.41
N LYS A 90 -8.96 -12.60 5.35
CA LYS A 90 -10.33 -13.09 5.14
C LYS A 90 -10.63 -13.40 3.68
N HIS A 91 -10.08 -12.63 2.76
CA HIS A 91 -10.53 -12.64 1.36
C HIS A 91 -9.52 -13.22 0.37
N VAL A 92 -8.31 -13.55 0.79
CA VAL A 92 -7.30 -14.17 -0.08
C VAL A 92 -7.07 -15.62 0.37
N PRO A 93 -7.44 -16.62 -0.45
CA PRO A 93 -7.54 -18.03 -0.01
C PRO A 93 -6.21 -18.78 -0.05
N VAL A 94 -5.09 -18.11 -0.32
CA VAL A 94 -3.75 -18.72 -0.40
C VAL A 94 -2.87 -18.29 0.77
N SER A 95 -1.90 -19.14 1.12
CA SER A 95 -0.88 -18.76 2.11
C SER A 95 -0.01 -17.63 1.57
N LEU A 96 0.17 -16.60 2.36
CA LEU A 96 0.94 -15.41 2.01
C LEU A 96 2.03 -15.15 3.04
N THR A 97 3.17 -14.66 2.59
CA THR A 97 4.25 -14.17 3.47
C THR A 97 3.93 -12.78 4.02
N PRO A 98 4.60 -12.33 5.11
CA PRO A 98 4.38 -10.99 5.66
C PRO A 98 4.49 -9.84 4.65
N PRO A 99 5.51 -9.75 3.76
CA PRO A 99 5.55 -8.71 2.76
C PRO A 99 4.41 -8.79 1.73
N GLN A 100 3.97 -10.00 1.36
CA GLN A 100 2.83 -10.18 0.47
C GLN A 100 1.54 -9.64 1.10
N ILE A 101 1.29 -9.96 2.37
CA ILE A 101 0.13 -9.44 3.11
C ILE A 101 0.18 -7.91 3.17
N ALA A 102 1.33 -7.32 3.53
CA ALA A 102 1.50 -5.87 3.61
C ALA A 102 1.25 -5.17 2.26
N GLY A 103 1.77 -5.74 1.16
CA GLY A 103 1.59 -5.21 -0.19
C GLY A 103 0.13 -5.23 -0.65
N ILE A 104 -0.56 -6.37 -0.45
CA ILE A 104 -1.99 -6.49 -0.79
C ILE A 104 -2.83 -5.56 0.08
N ALA A 105 -2.56 -5.49 1.40
CA ALA A 105 -3.30 -4.65 2.33
C ALA A 105 -3.16 -3.17 1.97
N SER A 106 -1.95 -2.72 1.61
CA SER A 106 -1.72 -1.34 1.15
C SER A 106 -2.46 -1.04 -0.15
N PHE A 107 -2.28 -1.88 -1.16
CA PHE A 107 -2.86 -1.63 -2.47
C PHE A 107 -4.39 -1.71 -2.46
N CYS A 108 -4.92 -2.83 -1.97
CA CYS A 108 -6.31 -3.21 -2.17
C CYS A 108 -7.27 -2.53 -1.18
N PRO A 109 -7.41 -2.97 0.07
CA PRO A 109 -8.42 -2.38 0.94
C PRO A 109 -8.05 -0.96 1.40
N TYR A 110 -6.75 -0.66 1.59
CA TYR A 110 -6.34 0.61 2.16
C TYR A 110 -6.36 1.75 1.14
N ASN A 111 -5.79 1.56 -0.07
CA ASN A 111 -5.65 2.65 -1.05
C ASN A 111 -6.79 2.72 -2.07
N ILE A 112 -7.02 1.64 -2.86
CA ILE A 112 -8.07 1.68 -3.89
C ILE A 112 -9.47 1.39 -3.35
N GLY A 113 -9.56 0.82 -2.16
CA GLY A 113 -10.80 0.43 -1.50
C GLY A 113 -11.29 -0.97 -1.90
N ALA A 114 -11.86 -1.68 -0.93
CA ALA A 114 -12.33 -3.06 -1.08
C ALA A 114 -13.30 -3.25 -2.27
N GLY A 115 -14.20 -2.30 -2.50
CA GLY A 115 -15.17 -2.38 -3.59
C GLY A 115 -14.53 -2.45 -4.97
N LYS A 116 -13.57 -1.56 -5.24
CA LYS A 116 -12.79 -1.57 -6.50
C LYS A 116 -11.90 -2.80 -6.61
N CYS A 117 -11.38 -3.27 -5.46
CA CYS A 117 -10.55 -4.45 -5.41
C CYS A 117 -11.30 -5.69 -5.89
N PHE A 118 -12.48 -5.98 -5.35
CA PHE A 118 -13.27 -7.18 -5.69
C PHE A 118 -13.56 -7.32 -7.19
N SER A 119 -13.76 -6.22 -7.90
CA SER A 119 -14.04 -6.23 -9.35
C SER A 119 -12.77 -6.29 -10.23
N SER A 120 -11.58 -6.24 -9.64
CA SER A 120 -10.31 -6.10 -10.38
C SER A 120 -9.79 -7.44 -10.93
N THR A 121 -8.98 -7.36 -12.00
CA THR A 121 -8.20 -8.49 -12.51
C THR A 121 -7.17 -8.94 -11.47
N PHE A 122 -6.60 -8.01 -10.71
CA PHE A 122 -5.72 -8.29 -9.59
C PHE A 122 -6.35 -9.27 -8.59
N TYR A 123 -7.56 -8.97 -8.13
CA TYR A 123 -8.25 -9.82 -7.15
C TYR A 123 -8.59 -11.20 -7.71
N ARG A 124 -9.03 -11.28 -8.97
CA ARG A 124 -9.30 -12.58 -9.64
C ARG A 124 -8.05 -13.46 -9.69
N LYS A 125 -6.88 -12.88 -9.94
CA LYS A 125 -5.61 -13.59 -9.93
C LYS A 125 -5.23 -14.08 -8.53
N LEU A 126 -5.42 -13.27 -7.49
CA LEU A 126 -5.24 -13.70 -6.10
C LEU A 126 -6.14 -14.88 -5.74
N GLN A 127 -7.42 -14.84 -6.16
CA GLN A 127 -8.37 -15.94 -5.94
C GLN A 127 -7.95 -17.23 -6.64
N ALA A 128 -7.27 -17.13 -7.76
CA ALA A 128 -6.73 -18.27 -8.52
C ALA A 128 -5.35 -18.76 -8.03
N GLY A 129 -4.77 -18.09 -7.01
CA GLY A 129 -3.40 -18.38 -6.56
C GLY A 129 -2.29 -17.88 -7.48
N ASP A 130 -2.63 -17.12 -8.53
CA ASP A 130 -1.67 -16.52 -9.47
C ASP A 130 -1.02 -15.26 -8.87
N ILE A 131 -0.12 -15.48 -7.90
CA ILE A 131 0.58 -14.37 -7.21
C ILE A 131 1.44 -13.57 -8.20
N GLU A 132 2.16 -14.24 -9.10
CA GLU A 132 2.99 -13.56 -10.10
C GLU A 132 2.15 -12.70 -11.03
N GLY A 133 1.04 -13.22 -11.51
CA GLY A 133 0.13 -12.45 -12.32
C GLY A 133 -0.52 -11.29 -11.56
N ALA A 134 -0.85 -11.47 -10.28
CA ALA A 134 -1.37 -10.40 -9.44
C ALA A 134 -0.35 -9.26 -9.26
N CYS A 135 0.92 -9.57 -9.02
CA CYS A 135 2.00 -8.57 -8.96
C CYS A 135 2.03 -7.68 -10.21
N LYS A 136 1.90 -8.29 -11.38
CA LYS A 136 1.96 -7.58 -12.68
C LYS A 136 0.76 -6.66 -12.93
N GLU A 137 -0.35 -6.86 -12.21
CA GLU A 137 -1.54 -6.02 -12.33
C GLU A 137 -1.43 -4.71 -11.53
N ILE A 138 -0.73 -4.70 -10.39
CA ILE A 138 -0.64 -3.50 -9.53
C ILE A 138 -0.07 -2.28 -10.28
N PRO A 139 1.04 -2.36 -11.06
CA PRO A 139 1.59 -1.21 -11.77
C PRO A 139 0.69 -0.63 -12.86
N ARG A 140 -0.43 -1.27 -13.18
CA ARG A 140 -1.41 -0.76 -14.15
C ARG A 140 -2.36 0.28 -13.54
N TRP A 141 -2.40 0.38 -12.20
CA TRP A 141 -3.27 1.31 -11.47
C TRP A 141 -2.63 2.69 -11.28
N VAL A 142 -2.33 3.34 -12.40
CA VAL A 142 -1.57 4.60 -12.49
C VAL A 142 -2.37 5.72 -13.16
N PHE A 143 -3.69 5.66 -13.08
CA PHE A 143 -4.57 6.74 -13.55
C PHE A 143 -5.24 7.42 -12.37
N ASP A 144 -5.27 8.75 -12.40
CA ASP A 144 -5.94 9.59 -11.42
C ASP A 144 -6.79 10.64 -12.13
N GLY A 145 -8.10 10.64 -11.89
CA GLY A 145 -9.04 11.53 -12.59
C GLY A 145 -8.95 11.45 -14.12
N GLY A 146 -8.65 10.27 -14.68
CA GLY A 146 -8.43 10.07 -16.11
C GLY A 146 -7.04 10.45 -16.63
N LYS A 147 -6.17 11.03 -15.77
CA LYS A 147 -4.79 11.40 -16.11
C LYS A 147 -3.88 10.19 -15.95
N ASP A 148 -3.03 9.92 -16.93
CA ASP A 148 -1.97 8.92 -16.84
C ASP A 148 -0.79 9.50 -16.03
N CYS A 149 -0.62 9.01 -14.81
CA CYS A 149 0.41 9.48 -13.89
C CYS A 149 1.84 9.25 -14.38
N ARG A 150 2.07 8.29 -15.27
CA ARG A 150 3.40 8.03 -15.87
C ARG A 150 3.91 9.23 -16.67
N LYS A 151 2.99 10.04 -17.19
CA LYS A 151 3.30 11.24 -18.01
C LYS A 151 3.51 12.50 -17.17
N THR A 152 3.44 12.41 -15.85
CA THR A 152 3.47 13.59 -14.96
C THR A 152 4.74 13.70 -14.12
N GLN A 153 5.78 12.95 -14.46
CA GLN A 153 7.07 13.00 -13.76
C GLN A 153 7.66 14.42 -13.83
N GLY A 154 8.02 14.97 -12.66
CA GLY A 154 8.59 16.32 -12.54
C GLY A 154 7.59 17.45 -12.78
N GLN A 155 6.31 17.17 -13.01
CA GLN A 155 5.30 18.21 -13.22
C GLN A 155 4.70 18.68 -11.87
N PRO A 156 4.57 19.99 -11.63
CA PRO A 156 3.83 20.53 -10.48
C PRO A 156 2.38 20.01 -10.47
N GLY A 157 1.90 19.49 -9.32
CA GLY A 157 0.57 18.91 -9.21
C GLY A 157 0.39 17.59 -10.01
N GLY A 158 1.48 16.97 -10.44
CA GLY A 158 1.47 15.66 -11.08
C GLY A 158 1.21 14.53 -10.08
N CYS A 159 0.77 13.38 -10.59
CA CYS A 159 0.47 12.20 -9.77
C CYS A 159 1.52 11.08 -9.91
N TYR A 160 2.76 11.39 -10.33
CA TYR A 160 3.81 10.38 -10.55
C TYR A 160 4.16 9.57 -9.28
N GLY A 161 3.92 10.13 -8.10
CA GLY A 161 4.03 9.40 -6.82
C GLY A 161 3.21 8.11 -6.78
N GLN A 162 2.06 8.07 -7.47
CA GLN A 162 1.28 6.84 -7.61
C GLN A 162 2.03 5.74 -8.38
N VAL A 163 2.77 6.10 -9.43
CA VAL A 163 3.57 5.13 -10.20
C VAL A 163 4.61 4.47 -9.30
N ILE A 164 5.32 5.27 -8.50
CA ILE A 164 6.31 4.77 -7.54
C ILE A 164 5.62 3.87 -6.50
N ARG A 165 4.52 4.31 -5.93
CA ARG A 165 3.75 3.53 -4.95
C ARG A 165 3.31 2.17 -5.50
N ARG A 166 2.74 2.15 -6.71
CA ARG A 166 2.31 0.89 -7.36
C ARG A 166 3.46 -0.08 -7.58
N ASN A 167 4.63 0.42 -8.01
CA ASN A 167 5.81 -0.43 -8.17
C ASN A 167 6.30 -1.00 -6.84
N GLN A 168 6.25 -0.23 -5.77
CA GLN A 168 6.64 -0.67 -4.43
C GLN A 168 5.65 -1.69 -3.85
N GLU A 169 4.34 -1.49 -4.02
CA GLU A 169 3.32 -2.46 -3.61
C GLU A 169 3.44 -3.77 -4.40
N ALA A 170 3.75 -3.68 -5.69
CA ALA A 170 4.03 -4.85 -6.52
C ALA A 170 5.31 -5.56 -6.06
N GLU A 171 6.38 -4.84 -5.68
CA GLU A 171 7.59 -5.42 -5.15
C GLU A 171 7.36 -6.15 -3.83
N LEU A 172 6.56 -5.60 -2.92
CA LEU A 172 6.14 -6.29 -1.69
C LEU A 172 5.44 -7.61 -1.99
N LEU A 173 4.48 -7.61 -2.92
CA LEU A 173 3.76 -8.83 -3.29
C LEU A 173 4.63 -9.85 -4.01
N CYS A 174 5.55 -9.39 -4.86
CA CYS A 174 6.48 -10.24 -5.62
C CYS A 174 7.78 -10.57 -4.87
N TRP A 175 7.94 -10.18 -3.61
CA TRP A 175 9.22 -10.25 -2.89
C TRP A 175 9.93 -11.59 -3.06
N GLU A 176 9.24 -12.69 -2.78
CA GLU A 176 9.79 -14.04 -2.85
C GLU A 176 10.21 -14.43 -4.27
N LEU A 177 9.41 -14.07 -5.27
CA LEU A 177 9.70 -14.35 -6.68
C LEU A 177 10.95 -13.63 -7.17
N MET A 178 11.21 -12.43 -6.63
CA MET A 178 12.39 -11.64 -6.98
C MET A 178 13.67 -12.20 -6.35
N GLN A 179 13.58 -12.88 -5.19
CA GLN A 179 14.73 -13.54 -4.57
C GLN A 179 15.18 -14.77 -5.36
N VAL A 180 14.25 -15.60 -5.81
CA VAL A 180 14.56 -16.81 -6.60
C VAL A 180 15.34 -16.48 -7.89
N ASN A 181 14.96 -15.38 -8.56
CA ASN A 181 15.62 -14.96 -9.81
C ASN A 181 17.02 -14.35 -9.63
N THR A 182 17.39 -13.94 -8.41
CA THR A 182 18.73 -13.39 -8.10
C THR A 182 19.75 -14.50 -7.79
N THR A 183 19.31 -15.66 -7.34
CA THR A 183 20.21 -16.77 -6.99
C THR A 183 20.77 -17.54 -8.21
N TRP A 184 20.21 -17.37 -9.41
CA TRP A 184 20.68 -18.04 -10.63
C TRP A 184 21.77 -17.28 -11.41
N THR A 185 22.14 -16.08 -10.98
CA THR A 185 23.15 -15.24 -11.67
C THR A 185 24.54 -15.35 -11.03
N THR A 186 24.75 -16.21 -10.05
CA THR A 186 26.03 -16.38 -9.31
C THR A 186 26.56 -17.82 -9.37
N LEU A 187 26.35 -18.54 -10.48
CA LEU A 187 27.03 -19.80 -10.80
C LEU A 187 27.80 -19.68 -12.10
#